data_c778718403b754d9d62f4f4c21d2ed00
#
_entry.id   c778718403b754d9d62f4f4c21d2ed00
#
_cell.length_a   1.000
_cell.length_b   1.000
_cell.length_c   1.000
_cell.angle_alpha   90.00
_cell.angle_beta   90.00
_cell.angle_gamma   90.00
#
_symmetry.space_group_name_H-M   'P 1'
#
loop_
_entity.id
_entity.type
_entity.pdbx_description
1 polymer ?
#
loop_
_entity_poly.entity_id
_entity_poly.type
_entity_poly.pdbx_seq_one_letter_code
_entity_poly.pdbx_strand_id
1 'polypeptide(L)'
;SLEWMQSMLIDNKHEQEEGYEIGGFEAYVTSDVLNGAGMSSSAAFEVLTGNILSGLYNEGKVSPVLIAQAGQYAENVFFGKPCGLMDQMASSVGNLIFIDFADVKNPVIKKVNVNFEDFDHSLCIIDTKGSHADLTDEYAAIPEEMKKVAAYFGKEVLHQIDKNEFYIHIPEIRKVAGDRAVLRAMHWFEEKKMILQNL
;
A
#
# COMPACT_ATOMS: atom_id res chain seq x y z
N SER A 1 16.71 9.05 -10.29
CA SER A 1 16.24 10.23 -10.99
C SER A 1 14.87 10.62 -10.50
N LEU A 2 14.58 11.91 -10.44
CA LEU A 2 13.31 12.50 -9.99
C LEU A 2 12.20 12.40 -11.04
N GLU A 3 12.50 11.91 -12.23
CA GLU A 3 11.60 11.86 -13.39
C GLU A 3 10.29 11.11 -13.10
N TRP A 4 10.32 10.12 -12.23
CA TRP A 4 9.16 9.33 -11.87
C TRP A 4 8.12 10.08 -11.02
N MET A 5 8.55 10.90 -10.04
CA MET A 5 7.63 11.77 -9.31
C MET A 5 7.11 12.89 -10.20
N GLN A 6 7.95 13.34 -11.11
CA GLN A 6 7.60 14.34 -12.11
C GLN A 6 6.43 13.88 -12.96
N SER A 7 6.48 12.66 -13.51
CA SER A 7 5.41 12.18 -14.39
C SER A 7 4.08 12.10 -13.65
N MET A 8 4.07 11.63 -12.39
CA MET A 8 2.83 11.47 -11.66
C MET A 8 2.23 12.78 -11.15
N LEU A 9 3.06 13.72 -10.69
CA LEU A 9 2.59 15.05 -10.30
C LEU A 9 2.14 15.89 -11.51
N ILE A 10 2.69 15.59 -12.71
CA ILE A 10 2.29 16.23 -13.97
C ILE A 10 1.06 15.53 -14.59
N ASP A 11 0.99 14.19 -14.57
CA ASP A 11 -0.09 13.42 -15.21
C ASP A 11 -1.41 13.47 -14.41
N ASN A 12 -1.38 13.83 -13.13
CA ASN A 12 -2.60 14.10 -12.36
C ASN A 12 -3.31 15.41 -12.73
N LYS A 13 -3.03 15.97 -13.90
CA LYS A 13 -3.78 17.10 -14.49
C LYS A 13 -5.30 16.87 -14.64
N HIS A 14 -5.76 15.63 -14.42
CA HIS A 14 -7.19 15.29 -14.58
C HIS A 14 -8.06 15.56 -13.36
N GLU A 15 -7.49 15.86 -12.18
CA GLU A 15 -8.29 16.08 -10.96
C GLU A 15 -8.10 17.44 -10.28
N GLN A 16 -7.08 18.23 -10.69
CA GLN A 16 -6.91 19.61 -10.19
C GLN A 16 -6.48 20.53 -11.33
N GLU A 17 -7.15 21.65 -11.48
CA GLU A 17 -6.91 22.68 -12.52
C GLU A 17 -5.51 23.34 -12.44
N GLU A 18 -4.73 23.07 -11.38
CA GLU A 18 -3.37 23.56 -11.18
C GLU A 18 -2.41 22.38 -11.02
N GLY A 19 -1.53 22.19 -11.98
CA GLY A 19 -0.44 21.21 -11.90
C GLY A 19 0.56 21.60 -10.80
N TYR A 20 1.14 20.61 -10.10
CA TYR A 20 2.19 20.87 -9.12
C TYR A 20 3.50 21.24 -9.80
N GLU A 21 4.23 22.17 -9.18
CA GLU A 21 5.56 22.55 -9.63
C GLU A 21 6.60 21.53 -9.11
N ILE A 22 7.62 21.28 -9.93
CA ILE A 22 8.72 20.38 -9.60
C ILE A 22 10.03 20.98 -10.08
N GLY A 23 11.12 20.66 -9.39
CA GLY A 23 12.45 21.12 -9.73
C GLY A 23 13.53 20.21 -9.14
N GLY A 24 14.79 20.55 -9.45
CA GLY A 24 15.94 19.84 -8.90
C GLY A 24 16.24 20.28 -7.46
N PHE A 25 16.80 19.38 -6.67
CA PHE A 25 17.35 19.69 -5.35
C PHE A 25 18.53 18.78 -5.03
N GLU A 26 19.34 19.20 -4.08
CA GLU A 26 20.40 18.40 -3.47
C GLU A 26 20.04 18.13 -2.02
N ALA A 27 20.18 16.87 -1.58
CA ALA A 27 19.89 16.48 -0.22
C ALA A 27 20.91 15.48 0.30
N TYR A 28 21.25 15.62 1.56
CA TYR A 28 21.94 14.60 2.34
C TYR A 28 20.92 13.86 3.19
N VAL A 29 20.82 12.55 2.99
CA VAL A 29 19.79 11.72 3.64
C VAL A 29 20.45 10.74 4.63
N THR A 30 19.93 10.71 5.84
CA THR A 30 20.23 9.68 6.85
C THR A 30 18.96 8.95 7.21
N SER A 31 19.06 7.69 7.61
CA SER A 31 17.89 6.89 7.95
C SER A 31 18.21 5.89 9.05
N ASP A 32 17.31 5.83 10.04
CA ASP A 32 17.28 4.76 11.03
C ASP A 32 16.36 3.60 10.62
N VAL A 33 15.67 3.73 9.48
CA VAL A 33 14.86 2.65 8.89
C VAL A 33 15.78 1.61 8.27
N LEU A 34 15.74 0.40 8.82
CA LEU A 34 16.59 -0.71 8.39
C LEU A 34 16.25 -1.15 6.97
N ASN A 35 17.25 -1.14 6.08
CA ASN A 35 17.09 -1.60 4.71
C ASN A 35 16.94 -3.13 4.66
N GLY A 36 15.95 -3.62 3.89
CA GLY A 36 15.73 -5.05 3.68
C GLY A 36 15.14 -5.81 4.88
N ALA A 37 14.82 -5.13 5.96
CA ALA A 37 14.26 -5.71 7.18
C ALA A 37 12.71 -5.71 7.22
N GLY A 38 12.04 -5.51 6.09
CA GLY A 38 10.57 -5.45 6.03
C GLY A 38 9.95 -4.19 6.64
N MET A 39 10.75 -3.14 6.86
CA MET A 39 10.34 -1.87 7.45
C MET A 39 9.95 -0.81 6.42
N SER A 40 9.68 -1.22 5.19
CA SER A 40 9.24 -0.36 4.08
C SER A 40 10.15 0.85 3.83
N SER A 41 11.48 0.63 3.85
CA SER A 41 12.48 1.69 3.62
C SER A 41 12.35 2.37 2.26
N SER A 42 11.89 1.66 1.22
CA SER A 42 11.59 2.23 -0.10
C SER A 42 10.45 3.25 -0.01
N ALA A 43 9.32 2.86 0.58
CA ALA A 43 8.18 3.74 0.77
C ALA A 43 8.53 4.98 1.61
N ALA A 44 9.32 4.81 2.67
CA ALA A 44 9.79 5.92 3.49
C ALA A 44 10.64 6.92 2.67
N PHE A 45 11.52 6.44 1.80
CA PHE A 45 12.34 7.28 0.93
C PHE A 45 11.52 7.98 -0.16
N GLU A 46 10.55 7.29 -0.76
CA GLU A 46 9.64 7.86 -1.76
C GLU A 46 8.80 8.98 -1.16
N VAL A 47 8.21 8.73 0.00
CA VAL A 47 7.41 9.72 0.72
C VAL A 47 8.26 10.91 1.18
N LEU A 48 9.50 10.69 1.67
CA LEU A 48 10.42 11.76 1.99
C LEU A 48 10.67 12.66 0.77
N THR A 49 10.95 12.07 -0.38
CA THR A 49 11.19 12.81 -1.63
C THR A 49 9.95 13.63 -2.04
N GLY A 50 8.75 13.05 -1.93
CA GLY A 50 7.49 13.75 -2.21
C GLY A 50 7.26 14.93 -1.27
N ASN A 51 7.56 14.77 0.01
CA ASN A 51 7.47 15.87 0.98
C ASN A 51 8.48 17.00 0.70
N ILE A 52 9.71 16.66 0.29
CA ILE A 52 10.70 17.65 -0.10
C ILE A 52 10.20 18.48 -1.30
N LEU A 53 9.70 17.83 -2.34
CA LEU A 53 9.14 18.50 -3.52
C LEU A 53 7.90 19.33 -3.18
N SER A 54 7.04 18.82 -2.30
CA SER A 54 5.90 19.56 -1.78
C SER A 54 6.35 20.84 -1.06
N GLY A 55 7.33 20.74 -0.17
CA GLY A 55 7.83 21.89 0.59
C GLY A 55 8.56 22.92 -0.25
N LEU A 56 9.44 22.48 -1.17
CA LEU A 56 10.27 23.38 -1.96
C LEU A 56 9.50 24.11 -3.07
N TYR A 57 8.53 23.44 -3.70
CA TYR A 57 7.90 23.94 -4.92
C TYR A 57 6.41 24.18 -4.81
N ASN A 58 5.75 23.64 -3.77
CA ASN A 58 4.29 23.65 -3.65
C ASN A 58 3.81 24.13 -2.26
N GLU A 59 4.62 24.87 -1.54
CA GLU A 59 4.26 25.43 -0.22
C GLU A 59 3.79 24.36 0.80
N GLY A 60 4.18 23.10 0.62
CA GLY A 60 3.70 21.99 1.46
C GLY A 60 2.24 21.58 1.21
N LYS A 61 1.63 21.99 0.11
CA LYS A 61 0.21 21.78 -0.18
C LYS A 61 -0.13 20.45 -0.86
N VAL A 62 0.87 19.67 -1.30
CA VAL A 62 0.62 18.35 -1.88
C VAL A 62 0.07 17.43 -0.79
N SER A 63 -1.10 16.83 -1.05
CA SER A 63 -1.75 16.00 -0.02
C SER A 63 -0.93 14.74 0.29
N PRO A 64 -0.94 14.25 1.55
CA PRO A 64 -0.29 12.99 1.91
C PRO A 64 -0.75 11.79 1.08
N VAL A 65 -2.01 11.77 0.69
CA VAL A 65 -2.57 10.71 -0.17
C VAL A 65 -1.92 10.72 -1.55
N LEU A 66 -1.80 11.89 -2.16
CA LEU A 66 -1.17 12.04 -3.47
C LEU A 66 0.32 11.71 -3.42
N ILE A 67 1.04 12.11 -2.37
CA ILE A 67 2.45 11.74 -2.17
C ILE A 67 2.58 10.21 -2.10
N ALA A 68 1.71 9.53 -1.36
CA ALA A 68 1.72 8.08 -1.26
C ALA A 68 1.43 7.39 -2.60
N GLN A 69 0.44 7.88 -3.35
CA GLN A 69 0.09 7.36 -4.68
C GLN A 69 1.22 7.58 -5.68
N ALA A 70 1.90 8.73 -5.62
CA ALA A 70 3.07 9.02 -6.44
C ALA A 70 4.23 8.05 -6.16
N GLY A 71 4.51 7.76 -4.88
CA GLY A 71 5.51 6.78 -4.48
C GLY A 71 5.18 5.38 -5.01
N GLN A 72 3.94 4.90 -4.82
CA GLN A 72 3.51 3.61 -5.35
C GLN A 72 3.64 3.52 -6.87
N TYR A 73 3.24 4.55 -7.59
CA TYR A 73 3.38 4.61 -9.05
C TYR A 73 4.85 4.50 -9.46
N ALA A 74 5.73 5.20 -8.76
CA ALA A 74 7.16 5.12 -8.99
C ALA A 74 7.69 3.69 -8.82
N GLU A 75 7.35 3.02 -7.73
CA GLU A 75 7.80 1.67 -7.46
C GLU A 75 7.27 0.68 -8.50
N ASN A 76 5.99 0.78 -8.86
CA ASN A 76 5.35 -0.13 -9.81
C ASN A 76 5.79 0.09 -11.27
N VAL A 77 5.91 1.35 -11.72
CA VAL A 77 6.10 1.67 -13.14
C VAL A 77 7.58 1.86 -13.48
N PHE A 78 8.34 2.60 -12.66
CA PHE A 78 9.75 2.89 -12.97
C PHE A 78 10.71 1.83 -12.46
N PHE A 79 10.46 1.30 -11.25
CA PHE A 79 11.28 0.23 -10.69
C PHE A 79 10.79 -1.16 -11.07
N GLY A 80 9.57 -1.27 -11.62
CA GLY A 80 8.97 -2.53 -12.04
C GLY A 80 8.71 -3.50 -10.88
N LYS A 81 8.64 -2.98 -9.65
CA LYS A 81 8.40 -3.78 -8.44
C LYS A 81 6.94 -3.63 -8.02
N PRO A 82 6.12 -4.67 -8.18
CA PRO A 82 4.71 -4.60 -7.80
C PRO A 82 4.56 -4.44 -6.29
N CYS A 83 3.94 -3.35 -5.86
CA CYS A 83 3.62 -3.09 -4.47
C CYS A 83 2.17 -2.57 -4.30
N GLY A 84 1.60 -2.77 -3.11
CA GLY A 84 0.36 -2.13 -2.69
C GLY A 84 0.59 -0.67 -2.27
N LEU A 85 -0.47 0.04 -1.91
CA LEU A 85 -0.42 1.44 -1.49
C LEU A 85 -0.25 1.61 0.04
N MET A 86 -0.29 0.52 0.80
CA MET A 86 -0.35 0.56 2.27
C MET A 86 0.88 1.24 2.89
N ASP A 87 2.07 0.85 2.45
CA ASP A 87 3.32 1.29 3.05
C ASP A 87 3.58 2.77 2.81
N GLN A 88 3.37 3.23 1.58
CA GLN A 88 3.47 4.65 1.22
C GLN A 88 2.42 5.48 1.96
N MET A 89 1.18 4.95 2.10
CA MET A 89 0.11 5.64 2.81
C MET A 89 0.43 5.77 4.30
N ALA A 90 0.89 4.69 4.94
CA ALA A 90 1.28 4.69 6.35
C ALA A 90 2.44 5.67 6.60
N SER A 91 3.46 5.67 5.72
CA SER A 91 4.60 6.58 5.82
C SER A 91 4.20 8.04 5.62
N SER A 92 3.28 8.33 4.71
CA SER A 92 2.88 9.70 4.35
C SER A 92 1.91 10.32 5.36
N VAL A 93 0.92 9.57 5.82
CA VAL A 93 -0.10 10.06 6.78
C VAL A 93 0.43 10.07 8.21
N GLY A 94 1.29 9.11 8.54
CA GLY A 94 1.91 8.96 9.86
C GLY A 94 0.94 8.49 10.95
N ASN A 95 1.49 8.12 12.10
CA ASN A 95 0.79 7.53 13.23
C ASN A 95 0.13 6.18 12.91
N LEU A 96 -0.78 5.72 13.77
CA LEU A 96 -1.59 4.56 13.52
C LEU A 96 -2.78 4.95 12.66
N ILE A 97 -2.96 4.26 11.54
CA ILE A 97 -4.04 4.56 10.59
C ILE A 97 -4.82 3.30 10.23
N PHE A 98 -6.10 3.46 10.00
CA PHE A 98 -6.94 2.50 9.29
C PHE A 98 -7.09 2.96 7.84
N ILE A 99 -6.94 2.03 6.91
CA ILE A 99 -7.09 2.30 5.48
C ILE A 99 -8.10 1.32 4.90
N ASP A 100 -9.14 1.82 4.23
CA ASP A 100 -10.03 1.01 3.40
C ASP A 100 -9.73 1.29 1.92
N PHE A 101 -9.29 0.24 1.23
CA PHE A 101 -8.97 0.25 -0.20
C PHE A 101 -10.13 -0.27 -1.07
N ALA A 102 -11.38 -0.20 -0.62
CA ALA A 102 -12.53 -0.58 -1.44
C ALA A 102 -12.58 0.23 -2.74
N ASP A 103 -12.21 1.50 -2.69
CA ASP A 103 -11.86 2.33 -3.85
C ASP A 103 -10.37 2.71 -3.75
N VAL A 104 -9.54 2.11 -4.63
CA VAL A 104 -8.10 2.34 -4.64
C VAL A 104 -7.75 3.77 -5.05
N LYS A 105 -8.59 4.43 -5.85
CA LYS A 105 -8.38 5.82 -6.27
C LYS A 105 -8.69 6.81 -5.15
N ASN A 106 -9.70 6.48 -4.33
CA ASN A 106 -10.16 7.31 -3.22
C ASN A 106 -10.20 6.50 -1.92
N PRO A 107 -9.06 6.08 -1.36
CA PRO A 107 -9.01 5.26 -0.16
C PRO A 107 -9.57 6.04 1.03
N VAL A 108 -10.35 5.36 1.87
CA VAL A 108 -10.81 5.94 3.13
C VAL A 108 -9.73 5.76 4.19
N ILE A 109 -9.24 6.88 4.74
CA ILE A 109 -8.17 6.89 5.73
C ILE A 109 -8.70 7.48 7.02
N LYS A 110 -8.52 6.76 8.12
CA LYS A 110 -8.86 7.24 9.47
C LYS A 110 -7.64 7.12 10.38
N LYS A 111 -7.28 8.22 11.06
CA LYS A 111 -6.29 8.18 12.13
C LYS A 111 -6.89 7.49 13.34
N VAL A 112 -6.16 6.54 13.90
CA VAL A 112 -6.53 5.80 15.10
C VAL A 112 -5.70 6.37 16.25
N ASN A 113 -6.38 7.02 17.19
CA ASN A 113 -5.72 7.62 18.35
C ASN A 113 -5.57 6.56 19.45
N VAL A 114 -4.52 5.77 19.36
CA VAL A 114 -4.13 4.79 20.38
C VAL A 114 -2.70 5.07 20.80
N ASN A 115 -2.50 5.19 22.09
CA ASN A 115 -1.17 5.16 22.69
C ASN A 115 -0.98 3.81 23.38
N PHE A 116 0.00 3.03 22.97
CA PHE A 116 0.26 1.70 23.55
C PHE A 116 0.69 1.78 25.02
N GLU A 117 1.29 2.89 25.44
CA GLU A 117 1.67 3.12 26.83
C GLU A 117 0.47 3.17 27.78
N ASP A 118 -0.70 3.64 27.30
CA ASP A 118 -1.94 3.69 28.08
C ASP A 118 -2.47 2.29 28.44
N PHE A 119 -1.94 1.26 27.77
CA PHE A 119 -2.27 -0.15 27.96
C PHE A 119 -1.11 -0.97 28.53
N ASP A 120 -0.05 -0.32 29.04
CA ASP A 120 1.19 -0.96 29.49
C ASP A 120 1.84 -1.86 28.41
N HIS A 121 1.73 -1.46 27.13
CA HIS A 121 2.30 -2.17 26.00
C HIS A 121 3.35 -1.33 25.28
N SER A 122 4.36 -2.00 24.76
CA SER A 122 5.38 -1.40 23.90
C SER A 122 5.49 -2.17 22.59
N LEU A 123 5.63 -1.45 21.48
CA LEU A 123 5.90 -2.06 20.19
C LEU A 123 7.40 -2.37 20.08
N CYS A 124 7.73 -3.65 19.88
CA CYS A 124 9.11 -4.10 19.73
C CYS A 124 9.35 -4.59 18.31
N ILE A 125 10.44 -4.16 17.69
CA ILE A 125 10.89 -4.61 16.38
C ILE A 125 12.11 -5.51 16.59
N ILE A 126 12.03 -6.75 16.08
CA ILE A 126 13.12 -7.72 16.14
C ILE A 126 13.66 -7.93 14.74
N ASP A 127 14.90 -7.50 14.50
CA ASP A 127 15.60 -7.76 13.26
C ASP A 127 16.12 -9.21 13.24
N THR A 128 15.47 -10.05 12.43
CA THR A 128 15.84 -11.47 12.27
C THR A 128 16.98 -11.69 11.28
N LYS A 129 17.56 -10.61 10.73
CA LYS A 129 18.61 -10.65 9.69
C LYS A 129 18.19 -11.36 8.40
N GLY A 130 16.90 -11.62 8.21
CA GLY A 130 16.33 -12.12 6.96
C GLY A 130 16.23 -11.02 5.89
N SER A 131 16.35 -11.40 4.62
CA SER A 131 16.09 -10.50 3.49
C SER A 131 14.83 -10.93 2.74
N HIS A 132 14.01 -9.96 2.35
CA HIS A 132 12.84 -10.17 1.50
C HIS A 132 13.13 -9.94 0.01
N ALA A 133 14.39 -9.62 -0.36
CA ALA A 133 14.76 -9.26 -1.73
C ALA A 133 14.45 -10.36 -2.75
N ASP A 134 14.54 -11.63 -2.35
CA ASP A 134 14.34 -12.79 -3.22
C ASP A 134 12.86 -13.26 -3.28
N LEU A 135 11.93 -12.58 -2.60
CA LEU A 135 10.52 -12.99 -2.50
C LEU A 135 9.58 -12.17 -3.39
N THR A 136 10.09 -11.40 -4.34
CA THR A 136 9.29 -10.51 -5.19
C THR A 136 8.18 -11.26 -5.93
N ASP A 137 8.49 -12.44 -6.50
CA ASP A 137 7.52 -13.25 -7.24
C ASP A 137 6.39 -13.78 -6.32
N GLU A 138 6.73 -14.15 -5.09
CA GLU A 138 5.74 -14.62 -4.11
C GLU A 138 4.82 -13.48 -3.65
N TYR A 139 5.36 -12.28 -3.48
CA TYR A 139 4.55 -11.09 -3.19
C TYR A 139 3.63 -10.73 -4.36
N ALA A 140 4.13 -10.75 -5.60
CA ALA A 140 3.33 -10.50 -6.79
C ALA A 140 2.20 -11.54 -6.97
N ALA A 141 2.46 -12.81 -6.61
CA ALA A 141 1.48 -13.89 -6.71
C ALA A 141 0.28 -13.69 -5.77
N ILE A 142 0.42 -12.95 -4.66
CA ILE A 142 -0.69 -12.76 -3.70
C ILE A 142 -1.90 -12.07 -4.36
N PRO A 143 -1.77 -10.84 -4.89
CA PRO A 143 -2.90 -10.16 -5.52
C PRO A 143 -3.38 -10.88 -6.79
N GLU A 144 -2.50 -11.50 -7.55
CA GLU A 144 -2.87 -12.24 -8.75
C GLU A 144 -3.78 -13.44 -8.42
N GLU A 145 -3.44 -14.21 -7.41
CA GLU A 145 -4.25 -15.36 -6.98
C GLU A 145 -5.60 -14.93 -6.39
N MET A 146 -5.63 -13.84 -5.62
CA MET A 146 -6.88 -13.26 -5.12
C MET A 146 -7.78 -12.77 -6.27
N LYS A 147 -7.21 -12.16 -7.31
CA LYS A 147 -7.93 -11.76 -8.53
C LYS A 147 -8.46 -12.96 -9.31
N LYS A 148 -7.74 -14.09 -9.37
CA LYS A 148 -8.25 -15.34 -10.00
C LYS A 148 -9.51 -15.83 -9.30
N VAL A 149 -9.57 -15.77 -7.97
CA VAL A 149 -10.77 -16.10 -7.22
C VAL A 149 -11.90 -15.11 -7.52
N ALA A 150 -11.60 -13.81 -7.56
CA ALA A 150 -12.60 -12.80 -7.89
C ALA A 150 -13.17 -12.98 -9.31
N ALA A 151 -12.31 -13.30 -10.27
CA ALA A 151 -12.69 -13.53 -11.66
C ALA A 151 -13.67 -14.71 -11.84
N TYR A 152 -13.59 -15.75 -10.98
CA TYR A 152 -14.56 -16.84 -10.99
C TYR A 152 -15.99 -16.35 -10.80
N PHE A 153 -16.19 -15.30 -10.00
CA PHE A 153 -17.48 -14.64 -9.76
C PHE A 153 -17.77 -13.48 -10.74
N GLY A 154 -16.94 -13.28 -11.76
CA GLY A 154 -17.05 -12.13 -12.66
C GLY A 154 -16.79 -10.78 -11.97
N LYS A 155 -15.96 -10.79 -10.91
CA LYS A 155 -15.60 -9.62 -10.10
C LYS A 155 -14.12 -9.28 -10.28
N GLU A 156 -13.77 -8.03 -9.98
CA GLU A 156 -12.38 -7.55 -10.07
C GLU A 156 -11.60 -7.81 -8.78
N VAL A 157 -12.29 -7.73 -7.63
CA VAL A 157 -11.69 -7.85 -6.30
C VAL A 157 -12.59 -8.65 -5.35
N LEU A 158 -11.98 -9.28 -4.33
CA LEU A 158 -12.70 -10.09 -3.33
C LEU A 158 -13.74 -9.28 -2.53
N HIS A 159 -13.55 -7.98 -2.37
CA HIS A 159 -14.47 -7.09 -1.66
C HIS A 159 -15.89 -7.11 -2.27
N GLN A 160 -16.02 -7.38 -3.57
CA GLN A 160 -17.28 -7.40 -4.30
C GLN A 160 -18.03 -8.74 -4.19
N ILE A 161 -17.49 -9.71 -3.43
CA ILE A 161 -18.04 -11.06 -3.29
C ILE A 161 -18.63 -11.23 -1.90
N ASP A 162 -19.81 -11.85 -1.82
CA ASP A 162 -20.36 -12.27 -0.54
C ASP A 162 -19.56 -13.43 0.04
N LYS A 163 -19.25 -13.36 1.34
CA LYS A 163 -18.45 -14.37 2.03
C LYS A 163 -19.08 -15.76 1.95
N ASN A 164 -20.39 -15.87 2.15
CA ASN A 164 -21.08 -17.16 2.14
C ASN A 164 -21.09 -17.75 0.74
N GLU A 165 -21.29 -16.90 -0.29
CA GLU A 165 -21.21 -17.31 -1.69
C GLU A 165 -19.84 -17.88 -2.01
N PHE A 166 -18.76 -17.22 -1.57
CA PHE A 166 -17.40 -17.74 -1.72
C PHE A 166 -17.25 -19.14 -1.11
N TYR A 167 -17.69 -19.34 0.16
CA TYR A 167 -17.53 -20.62 0.85
C TYR A 167 -18.30 -21.76 0.20
N ILE A 168 -19.49 -21.50 -0.34
CA ILE A 168 -20.29 -22.50 -1.06
C ILE A 168 -19.56 -22.99 -2.33
N HIS A 169 -18.83 -22.10 -3.02
CA HIS A 169 -18.17 -22.41 -4.30
C HIS A 169 -16.72 -22.86 -4.19
N ILE A 170 -16.19 -23.04 -2.98
CA ILE A 170 -14.78 -23.49 -2.80
C ILE A 170 -14.44 -24.72 -3.65
N PRO A 171 -15.26 -25.78 -3.73
CA PRO A 171 -14.89 -26.97 -4.52
C PRO A 171 -14.67 -26.68 -6.02
N GLU A 172 -15.42 -25.72 -6.57
CA GLU A 172 -15.32 -25.30 -7.97
C GLU A 172 -14.14 -24.35 -8.18
N ILE A 173 -13.97 -23.37 -7.28
CA ILE A 173 -12.89 -22.39 -7.32
C ILE A 173 -11.52 -23.10 -7.26
N ARG A 174 -11.39 -24.13 -6.41
CA ARG A 174 -10.17 -24.95 -6.32
C ARG A 174 -9.73 -25.53 -7.66
N LYS A 175 -10.67 -25.92 -8.51
CA LYS A 175 -10.39 -26.52 -9.82
C LYS A 175 -9.82 -25.51 -10.81
N VAL A 176 -10.21 -24.23 -10.71
CA VAL A 176 -9.82 -23.18 -11.66
C VAL A 176 -8.73 -22.25 -11.14
N ALA A 177 -8.71 -21.95 -9.85
CA ALA A 177 -7.76 -21.02 -9.24
C ALA A 177 -6.65 -21.71 -8.42
N GLY A 178 -6.89 -22.97 -8.00
CA GLY A 178 -5.97 -23.75 -7.16
C GLY A 178 -6.15 -23.51 -5.66
N ASP A 179 -5.57 -24.41 -4.87
CA ASP A 179 -5.73 -24.43 -3.41
C ASP A 179 -5.12 -23.19 -2.75
N ARG A 180 -3.95 -22.73 -3.21
CA ARG A 180 -3.27 -21.57 -2.64
C ARG A 180 -4.09 -20.29 -2.80
N ALA A 181 -4.70 -20.08 -3.96
CA ALA A 181 -5.59 -18.94 -4.21
C ALA A 181 -6.82 -18.96 -3.29
N VAL A 182 -7.42 -20.14 -3.09
CA VAL A 182 -8.55 -20.31 -2.17
C VAL A 182 -8.14 -19.98 -0.73
N LEU A 183 -7.00 -20.50 -0.26
CA LEU A 183 -6.50 -20.22 1.10
C LEU A 183 -6.22 -18.73 1.32
N ARG A 184 -5.67 -18.03 0.34
CA ARG A 184 -5.46 -16.58 0.40
C ARG A 184 -6.77 -15.81 0.47
N ALA A 185 -7.78 -16.21 -0.32
CA ALA A 185 -9.09 -15.61 -0.26
C ALA A 185 -9.80 -15.87 1.08
N MET A 186 -9.71 -17.10 1.63
CA MET A 186 -10.20 -17.41 2.96
C MET A 186 -9.58 -16.51 4.03
N HIS A 187 -8.25 -16.38 4.01
CA HIS A 187 -7.53 -15.50 4.92
C HIS A 187 -8.04 -14.07 4.83
N TRP A 188 -8.19 -13.53 3.61
CA TRP A 188 -8.72 -12.18 3.40
C TRP A 188 -10.13 -11.99 3.99
N PHE A 189 -11.05 -12.96 3.80
CA PHE A 189 -12.40 -12.88 4.36
C PHE A 189 -12.43 -12.94 5.89
N GLU A 190 -11.54 -13.71 6.52
CA GLU A 190 -11.44 -13.79 7.97
C GLU A 190 -10.82 -12.53 8.58
N GLU A 191 -9.74 -12.01 8.02
CA GLU A 191 -9.10 -10.76 8.45
C GLU A 191 -10.06 -9.56 8.35
N LYS A 192 -10.79 -9.43 7.25
CA LYS A 192 -11.81 -8.39 7.09
C LYS A 192 -12.85 -8.43 8.21
N LYS A 193 -13.28 -9.62 8.62
CA LYS A 193 -14.24 -9.77 9.72
C LYS A 193 -13.67 -9.27 11.04
N MET A 194 -12.42 -9.63 11.37
CA MET A 194 -11.78 -9.20 12.62
C MET A 194 -11.61 -7.68 12.68
N ILE A 195 -11.18 -7.06 11.60
CA ILE A 195 -11.01 -5.60 11.52
C ILE A 195 -12.35 -4.88 11.73
N LEU A 196 -13.41 -5.30 11.04
CA LEU A 196 -14.72 -4.66 11.13
C LEU A 196 -15.45 -4.88 12.46
N GLN A 197 -15.08 -5.91 13.23
CA GLN A 197 -15.65 -6.15 14.56
C GLN A 197 -14.98 -5.31 15.66
N ASN A 198 -13.79 -4.76 15.41
CA ASN A 198 -13.00 -4.01 16.39
C ASN A 198 -12.91 -2.49 16.08
N LEU A 199 -13.63 -2.01 15.06
CA LEU A 199 -13.79 -0.61 14.70
C LEU A 199 -15.15 -0.06 15.18
#